data_d92dd2a7d285cdbdf708d63ce3820c2d
#
_entry.id   d92dd2a7d285cdbdf708d63ce3820c2d
#
_cell.length_a   1.000
_cell.length_b   1.000
_cell.length_c   1.000
_cell.angle_alpha   90.00
_cell.angle_beta   90.00
_cell.angle_gamma   90.00
#
_symmetry.space_group_name_H-M   'P 1'
#
loop_
_entity.id
_entity.type
_entity.pdbx_description
1 polymer ?
#
loop_
_entity_poly.entity_id
_entity_poly.type
_entity_poly.pdbx_seq_one_letter_code
_entity_poly.pdbx_strand_id
1 'polypeptide(L)'
;MPFYVLSPGSDFRTRFYAAFPAGFGVMSWALVAILSYALAQRLRTPRWSALGAALLCFWLALPQPPGNGWIAQLAQLGSSGLFLAMLVALIVVHAQRAAARSAGVIGAAVALLLVVTVFFGLFAEHISLAAGFARLMAPLGRLGDNLPAVLIIVTIETLLWMAGVHGPALVAPVVTPVFLHLVQENGNALAHGLPPPHIVTIAFFAFVFPGGAGATIALPFQLLRCRIPRVRKIAAAALLPSLVNANEPLMFGLPVIANPTLAVPFVLTPLVLAAIAYAATALHLVAPTVLWLPSSIPTPIYAYFVTGGDWRAVLLALLNIAVAAAIYLPFARTYARHLETPCESS
;
A
#
# COMPACT_ATOMS: atom_id res chain seq x y z
N MET A 1 -10.10 -29.94 2.18
CA MET A 1 -11.34 -29.16 2.01
C MET A 1 -10.96 -27.69 1.91
N PRO A 2 -11.33 -26.98 0.88
CA PRO A 2 -10.99 -25.56 0.75
C PRO A 2 -11.75 -24.78 1.83
N PHE A 3 -11.09 -23.81 2.44
CA PHE A 3 -11.63 -22.90 3.47
C PHE A 3 -12.91 -22.13 3.04
N TYR A 4 -13.28 -22.20 1.76
CA TYR A 4 -14.54 -21.68 1.22
C TYR A 4 -15.79 -22.35 1.78
N VAL A 5 -15.67 -23.55 2.33
CA VAL A 5 -16.82 -24.35 2.86
C VAL A 5 -17.09 -24.03 4.34
N LEU A 6 -16.32 -23.17 4.98
CA LEU A 6 -16.70 -22.68 6.30
C LEU A 6 -17.86 -21.69 6.14
N SER A 7 -19.01 -22.30 6.05
CA SER A 7 -20.41 -21.83 6.03
C SER A 7 -20.63 -20.35 5.64
N PRO A 8 -21.41 -20.10 4.55
CA PRO A 8 -21.80 -18.75 4.13
C PRO A 8 -22.69 -18.01 5.14
N GLY A 9 -23.02 -18.60 6.25
CA GLY A 9 -24.11 -18.16 7.11
C GLY A 9 -23.73 -17.68 8.51
N SER A 10 -22.48 -17.54 8.90
CA SER A 10 -22.22 -16.95 10.22
C SER A 10 -22.30 -15.42 10.12
N ASP A 11 -23.29 -14.85 10.76
CA ASP A 11 -23.58 -13.43 10.95
C ASP A 11 -22.33 -12.63 11.39
N PHE A 12 -21.46 -13.26 12.19
CA PHE A 12 -20.15 -12.72 12.59
C PHE A 12 -19.20 -12.48 11.41
N ARG A 13 -19.13 -13.40 10.47
CA ARG A 13 -18.22 -13.31 9.31
C ARG A 13 -18.65 -12.17 8.37
N THR A 14 -19.95 -12.09 8.09
CA THR A 14 -20.52 -11.01 7.27
C THR A 14 -20.32 -9.66 7.94
N ARG A 15 -20.53 -9.55 9.25
CA ARG A 15 -20.28 -8.32 10.02
C ARG A 15 -18.81 -7.95 10.09
N PHE A 16 -17.91 -8.93 10.25
CA PHE A 16 -16.47 -8.69 10.29
C PHE A 16 -15.93 -8.16 8.95
N TYR A 17 -16.34 -8.79 7.83
CA TYR A 17 -15.93 -8.31 6.50
C TYR A 17 -16.58 -6.97 6.13
N ALA A 18 -17.78 -6.68 6.60
CA ALA A 18 -18.41 -5.37 6.42
C ALA A 18 -17.74 -4.28 7.29
N ALA A 19 -17.23 -4.64 8.48
CA ALA A 19 -16.56 -3.70 9.38
C ALA A 19 -15.12 -3.36 8.94
N PHE A 20 -14.44 -4.26 8.23
CA PHE A 20 -13.05 -4.07 7.84
C PHE A 20 -12.82 -2.84 6.93
N PRO A 21 -13.63 -2.59 5.86
CA PRO A 21 -13.53 -1.36 5.08
C PRO A 21 -13.84 -0.10 5.89
N ALA A 22 -14.75 -0.17 6.88
CA ALA A 22 -15.06 0.95 7.75
C ALA A 22 -13.85 1.37 8.62
N GLY A 23 -12.98 0.42 9.00
CA GLY A 23 -11.72 0.71 9.69
C GLY A 23 -10.81 1.64 8.89
N PHE A 24 -10.66 1.42 7.59
CA PHE A 24 -9.91 2.34 6.71
C PHE A 24 -10.58 3.71 6.60
N GLY A 25 -11.91 3.77 6.61
CA GLY A 25 -12.64 5.02 6.65
C GLY A 25 -12.32 5.83 7.91
N VAL A 26 -12.32 5.20 9.09
CA VAL A 26 -11.93 5.86 10.36
C VAL A 26 -10.48 6.32 10.31
N MET A 27 -9.55 5.51 9.78
CA MET A 27 -8.15 5.89 9.59
C MET A 27 -8.01 7.11 8.67
N SER A 28 -8.85 7.24 7.64
CA SER A 28 -8.83 8.38 6.74
C SER A 28 -9.22 9.69 7.45
N TRP A 29 -10.22 9.65 8.33
CA TRP A 29 -10.58 10.78 9.18
C TRP A 29 -9.46 11.17 10.15
N ALA A 30 -8.85 10.19 10.79
CA ALA A 30 -7.69 10.43 11.66
C ALA A 30 -6.51 11.03 10.87
N LEU A 31 -6.26 10.51 9.66
CA LEU A 31 -5.17 10.99 8.81
C LEU A 31 -5.38 12.45 8.38
N VAL A 32 -6.57 12.83 7.89
CA VAL A 32 -6.83 14.22 7.50
C VAL A 32 -6.66 15.17 8.69
N ALA A 33 -7.11 14.78 9.89
CA ALA A 33 -6.97 15.57 11.10
C ALA A 33 -5.50 15.75 11.51
N ILE A 34 -4.77 14.65 11.65
CA ILE A 34 -3.37 14.65 12.09
C ILE A 34 -2.49 15.38 11.07
N LEU A 35 -2.66 15.06 9.78
CA LEU A 35 -1.81 15.61 8.73
C LEU A 35 -2.04 17.11 8.54
N SER A 36 -3.30 17.58 8.52
CA SER A 36 -3.61 19.01 8.38
C SER A 36 -3.08 19.82 9.58
N TYR A 37 -3.23 19.30 10.79
CA TYR A 37 -2.71 19.94 12.00
C TYR A 37 -1.17 19.99 12.01
N ALA A 38 -0.50 18.86 11.77
CA ALA A 38 0.96 18.77 11.75
C ALA A 38 1.57 19.63 10.63
N LEU A 39 0.98 19.60 9.44
CA LEU A 39 1.44 20.40 8.31
C LEU A 39 1.24 21.89 8.56
N ALA A 40 0.10 22.31 9.11
CA ALA A 40 -0.15 23.69 9.50
C ALA A 40 0.86 24.18 10.56
N GLN A 41 1.19 23.32 11.54
CA GLN A 41 2.23 23.60 12.53
C GLN A 41 3.59 23.80 11.88
N ARG A 42 3.98 22.89 10.98
CA ARG A 42 5.27 22.96 10.28
C ARG A 42 5.37 24.19 9.36
N LEU A 43 4.27 24.56 8.73
CA LEU A 43 4.19 25.69 7.80
C LEU A 43 3.89 27.02 8.48
N ARG A 44 3.75 27.03 9.82
CA ARG A 44 3.46 28.22 10.66
C ARG A 44 2.17 28.93 10.25
N THR A 45 1.12 28.16 9.95
CA THR A 45 -0.24 28.66 9.68
C THR A 45 -1.18 28.37 10.87
N PRO A 46 -2.31 29.04 11.01
CA PRO A 46 -3.27 28.76 12.09
C PRO A 46 -3.77 27.32 12.03
N ARG A 47 -3.47 26.52 13.06
CA ARG A 47 -3.65 25.05 13.07
C ARG A 47 -5.12 24.66 13.14
N TRP A 48 -5.88 25.33 14.01
CA TRP A 48 -7.28 24.98 14.26
C TRP A 48 -8.19 25.28 13.07
N SER A 49 -7.96 26.41 12.38
CA SER A 49 -8.70 26.75 11.16
C SER A 49 -8.35 25.81 10.01
N ALA A 50 -7.08 25.43 9.87
CA ALA A 50 -6.65 24.44 8.88
C ALA A 50 -7.28 23.06 9.15
N LEU A 51 -7.28 22.61 10.41
CA LEU A 51 -7.92 21.37 10.83
C LEU A 51 -9.41 21.37 10.52
N GLY A 52 -10.15 22.40 10.96
CA GLY A 52 -11.59 22.50 10.76
C GLY A 52 -11.96 22.54 9.28
N ALA A 53 -11.26 23.35 8.49
CA ALA A 53 -11.48 23.42 7.05
C ALA A 53 -11.14 22.11 6.33
N ALA A 54 -10.05 21.44 6.72
CA ALA A 54 -9.67 20.15 6.13
C ALA A 54 -10.70 19.05 6.42
N LEU A 55 -11.20 18.97 7.66
CA LEU A 55 -12.26 18.02 8.03
C LEU A 55 -13.56 18.28 7.24
N LEU A 56 -13.94 19.56 7.12
CA LEU A 56 -15.12 19.94 6.34
C LEU A 56 -14.95 19.63 4.86
N CYS A 57 -13.83 20.00 4.25
CA CYS A 57 -13.54 19.69 2.85
C CYS A 57 -13.47 18.19 2.61
N PHE A 58 -12.90 17.43 3.55
CA PHE A 58 -12.86 15.98 3.45
C PHE A 58 -14.26 15.39 3.47
N TRP A 59 -15.15 15.85 4.37
CA TRP A 59 -16.54 15.43 4.41
C TRP A 59 -17.29 15.76 3.11
N LEU A 60 -17.11 16.96 2.57
CA LEU A 60 -17.70 17.37 1.29
C LEU A 60 -17.17 16.57 0.09
N ALA A 61 -15.94 16.07 0.17
CA ALA A 61 -15.33 15.27 -0.90
C ALA A 61 -15.75 13.79 -0.88
N LEU A 62 -16.47 13.34 0.16
CA LEU A 62 -16.93 11.95 0.26
C LEU A 62 -18.03 11.64 -0.76
N PRO A 63 -18.03 10.42 -1.31
CA PRO A 63 -19.16 9.97 -2.13
C PRO A 63 -20.42 9.92 -1.29
N GLN A 64 -21.54 10.41 -1.86
CA GLN A 64 -22.84 10.39 -1.21
C GLN A 64 -23.55 9.06 -1.53
N PRO A 65 -23.73 8.15 -0.58
CA PRO A 65 -24.49 6.94 -0.83
C PRO A 65 -25.99 7.25 -0.79
N PRO A 66 -26.77 6.79 -1.76
CA PRO A 66 -28.20 6.92 -1.67
C PRO A 66 -28.76 6.08 -0.52
N GLY A 67 -29.29 6.74 0.50
CA GLY A 67 -30.11 6.12 1.55
C GLY A 67 -29.43 5.33 2.65
N ASN A 68 -28.12 5.22 2.68
CA ASN A 68 -27.40 4.44 3.70
C ASN A 68 -26.66 5.35 4.71
N GLY A 69 -26.65 4.95 5.98
CA GLY A 69 -26.04 5.71 7.06
C GLY A 69 -24.52 5.88 6.94
N TRP A 70 -23.96 6.69 7.82
CA TRP A 70 -22.52 7.06 7.87
C TRP A 70 -21.54 5.88 7.88
N ILE A 71 -21.93 4.71 8.40
CA ILE A 71 -21.10 3.48 8.35
C ILE A 71 -20.87 3.03 6.91
N ALA A 72 -21.89 3.13 6.06
CA ALA A 72 -21.76 2.79 4.64
C ALA A 72 -20.85 3.76 3.90
N GLN A 73 -20.87 5.06 4.25
CA GLN A 73 -19.92 6.03 3.73
C GLN A 73 -18.47 5.68 4.12
N LEU A 74 -18.23 5.30 5.38
CA LEU A 74 -16.90 4.87 5.84
C LEU A 74 -16.42 3.61 5.12
N ALA A 75 -17.32 2.65 4.90
CA ALA A 75 -16.99 1.42 4.18
C ALA A 75 -16.68 1.65 2.69
N GLN A 76 -17.37 2.60 2.04
CA GLN A 76 -17.11 2.96 0.65
C GLN A 76 -15.77 3.71 0.45
N LEU A 77 -15.26 4.38 1.49
CA LEU A 77 -13.97 5.02 1.44
C LEU A 77 -12.83 4.04 1.24
N GLY A 78 -12.87 2.91 1.94
CA GLY A 78 -11.80 1.94 1.90
C GLY A 78 -10.41 2.59 2.01
N SER A 79 -9.44 2.03 1.34
CA SER A 79 -8.08 2.59 1.26
C SER A 79 -7.98 3.87 0.40
N SER A 80 -8.93 4.13 -0.51
CA SER A 80 -8.97 5.36 -1.31
C SER A 80 -9.21 6.61 -0.46
N GLY A 81 -9.88 6.46 0.67
CA GLY A 81 -10.09 7.53 1.64
C GLY A 81 -8.79 8.09 2.21
N LEU A 82 -7.75 7.27 2.38
CA LEU A 82 -6.44 7.72 2.86
C LEU A 82 -5.79 8.70 1.88
N PHE A 83 -5.86 8.39 0.58
CA PHE A 83 -5.36 9.31 -0.46
C PHE A 83 -6.13 10.61 -0.49
N LEU A 84 -7.47 10.53 -0.47
CA LEU A 84 -8.33 11.71 -0.43
C LEU A 84 -8.03 12.59 0.80
N ALA A 85 -7.85 11.98 1.98
CA ALA A 85 -7.48 12.68 3.20
C ALA A 85 -6.15 13.44 3.05
N MET A 86 -5.15 12.80 2.44
CA MET A 86 -3.85 13.40 2.20
C MET A 86 -3.94 14.58 1.22
N LEU A 87 -4.66 14.39 0.10
CA LEU A 87 -4.87 15.42 -0.92
C LEU A 87 -5.58 16.65 -0.33
N VAL A 88 -6.67 16.44 0.42
CA VAL A 88 -7.43 17.52 1.06
C VAL A 88 -6.58 18.28 2.07
N ALA A 89 -5.83 17.59 2.93
CA ALA A 89 -4.95 18.24 3.91
C ALA A 89 -3.89 19.10 3.20
N LEU A 90 -3.28 18.60 2.13
CA LEU A 90 -2.30 19.35 1.34
C LEU A 90 -2.91 20.58 0.69
N ILE A 91 -4.06 20.46 0.03
CA ILE A 91 -4.74 21.59 -0.65
C ILE A 91 -5.09 22.68 0.37
N VAL A 92 -5.76 22.32 1.46
CA VAL A 92 -6.24 23.29 2.46
C VAL A 92 -5.08 24.06 3.11
N VAL A 93 -4.05 23.34 3.57
CA VAL A 93 -2.94 23.98 4.30
C VAL A 93 -2.07 24.82 3.37
N HIS A 94 -1.81 24.37 2.14
CA HIS A 94 -1.02 25.14 1.19
C HIS A 94 -1.77 26.38 0.68
N ALA A 95 -3.08 26.28 0.42
CA ALA A 95 -3.90 27.43 0.08
C ALA A 95 -3.90 28.48 1.18
N GLN A 96 -4.09 28.05 2.44
CA GLN A 96 -4.01 28.94 3.61
C GLN A 96 -2.65 29.61 3.72
N ARG A 97 -1.56 28.84 3.56
CA ARG A 97 -0.19 29.39 3.62
C ARG A 97 0.10 30.38 2.52
N ALA A 98 -0.28 30.06 1.28
CA ALA A 98 -0.05 30.94 0.14
C ALA A 98 -0.72 32.30 0.35
N ALA A 99 -1.98 32.30 0.75
CA ALA A 99 -2.73 33.53 0.98
C ALA A 99 -2.30 34.28 2.25
N ALA A 100 -1.86 33.58 3.30
CA ALA A 100 -1.30 34.22 4.49
C ALA A 100 -0.01 35.01 4.21
N ARG A 101 0.77 34.60 3.22
CA ARG A 101 1.99 35.29 2.81
C ARG A 101 1.72 36.64 2.11
N SER A 102 0.62 36.74 1.37
CA SER A 102 0.26 37.95 0.61
C SER A 102 -0.65 38.92 1.36
N ALA A 103 -1.59 38.41 2.16
CA ALA A 103 -2.63 39.21 2.81
C ALA A 103 -2.84 38.86 4.31
N GLY A 104 -1.86 38.23 4.94
CA GLY A 104 -1.90 37.92 6.38
C GLY A 104 -3.07 37.02 6.78
N VAL A 105 -3.63 37.30 7.98
CA VAL A 105 -4.73 36.49 8.54
C VAL A 105 -6.00 36.58 7.69
N ILE A 106 -6.30 37.75 7.16
CA ILE A 106 -7.48 37.97 6.29
C ILE A 106 -7.36 37.12 5.01
N GLY A 107 -6.19 37.17 4.35
CA GLY A 107 -5.93 36.35 3.18
C GLY A 107 -6.08 34.85 3.47
N ALA A 108 -5.55 34.37 4.60
CA ALA A 108 -5.70 32.99 5.02
C ALA A 108 -7.17 32.58 5.21
N ALA A 109 -7.99 33.45 5.82
CA ALA A 109 -9.41 33.20 6.03
C ALA A 109 -10.18 33.16 4.69
N VAL A 110 -9.89 34.11 3.80
CA VAL A 110 -10.50 34.15 2.44
C VAL A 110 -10.13 32.89 1.64
N ALA A 111 -8.85 32.46 1.69
CA ALA A 111 -8.44 31.25 1.00
C ALA A 111 -9.14 30.00 1.52
N LEU A 112 -9.32 29.87 2.83
CA LEU A 112 -10.07 28.75 3.40
C LEU A 112 -11.54 28.79 2.96
N LEU A 113 -12.17 29.96 2.97
CA LEU A 113 -13.53 30.12 2.51
C LEU A 113 -13.68 29.70 1.02
N LEU A 114 -12.76 30.17 0.15
CA LEU A 114 -12.75 29.81 -1.25
C LEU A 114 -12.57 28.28 -1.46
N VAL A 115 -11.61 27.67 -0.73
CA VAL A 115 -11.41 26.21 -0.83
C VAL A 115 -12.66 25.46 -0.38
N VAL A 116 -13.26 25.83 0.75
CA VAL A 116 -14.51 25.23 1.23
C VAL A 116 -15.64 25.43 0.22
N THR A 117 -15.77 26.62 -0.38
CA THR A 117 -16.79 26.91 -1.41
C THR A 117 -16.59 26.03 -2.64
N VAL A 118 -15.35 25.81 -3.10
CA VAL A 118 -15.07 24.90 -4.23
C VAL A 118 -15.48 23.47 -3.88
N PHE A 119 -15.10 22.96 -2.70
CA PHE A 119 -15.50 21.62 -2.27
C PHE A 119 -17.03 21.50 -2.11
N PHE A 120 -17.68 22.53 -1.63
CA PHE A 120 -19.15 22.59 -1.56
C PHE A 120 -19.79 22.58 -2.95
N GLY A 121 -19.23 23.31 -3.90
CA GLY A 121 -19.67 23.28 -5.31
C GLY A 121 -19.53 21.88 -5.92
N LEU A 122 -18.38 21.21 -5.72
CA LEU A 122 -18.18 19.84 -6.18
C LEU A 122 -19.18 18.87 -5.53
N PHE A 123 -19.47 19.06 -4.25
CA PHE A 123 -20.48 18.29 -3.53
C PHE A 123 -21.88 18.50 -4.09
N ALA A 124 -22.29 19.76 -4.33
CA ALA A 124 -23.59 20.12 -4.87
C ALA A 124 -23.82 19.57 -6.28
N GLU A 125 -22.77 19.52 -7.10
CA GLU A 125 -22.79 18.95 -8.44
C GLU A 125 -22.57 17.43 -8.45
N HIS A 126 -22.56 16.78 -7.28
CA HIS A 126 -22.28 15.35 -7.11
C HIS A 126 -20.94 14.88 -7.72
N ILE A 127 -19.97 15.78 -7.84
CA ILE A 127 -18.63 15.49 -8.35
C ILE A 127 -17.75 14.93 -7.20
N SER A 128 -17.49 13.63 -7.24
CA SER A 128 -16.61 12.98 -6.26
C SER A 128 -15.17 13.03 -6.71
N LEU A 129 -14.30 13.65 -5.89
CA LEU A 129 -12.84 13.62 -6.12
C LEU A 129 -12.29 12.20 -6.03
N ALA A 130 -12.85 11.35 -5.16
CA ALA A 130 -12.50 9.93 -5.08
C ALA A 130 -12.83 9.20 -6.38
N ALA A 131 -14.00 9.48 -6.97
CA ALA A 131 -14.37 8.93 -8.28
C ALA A 131 -13.50 9.49 -9.41
N GLY A 132 -13.14 10.76 -9.36
CA GLY A 132 -12.18 11.38 -10.29
C GLY A 132 -10.82 10.69 -10.25
N PHE A 133 -10.29 10.45 -9.06
CA PHE A 133 -9.06 9.70 -8.88
C PHE A 133 -9.17 8.25 -9.38
N ALA A 134 -10.26 7.56 -9.05
CA ALA A 134 -10.52 6.22 -9.56
C ALA A 134 -10.55 6.16 -11.09
N ARG A 135 -11.17 7.17 -11.75
CA ARG A 135 -11.17 7.28 -13.22
C ARG A 135 -9.77 7.52 -13.78
N LEU A 136 -8.97 8.36 -13.14
CA LEU A 136 -7.57 8.61 -13.53
C LEU A 136 -6.73 7.32 -13.46
N MET A 137 -7.00 6.49 -12.44
CA MET A 137 -6.29 5.23 -12.24
C MET A 137 -6.94 4.04 -12.99
N ALA A 138 -8.14 4.18 -13.53
CA ALA A 138 -8.84 3.11 -14.26
C ALA A 138 -8.04 2.43 -15.38
N PRO A 139 -7.14 3.11 -16.13
CA PRO A 139 -6.26 2.44 -17.10
C PRO A 139 -5.39 1.36 -16.46
N LEU A 140 -4.89 1.58 -15.25
CA LEU A 140 -4.09 0.56 -14.53
C LEU A 140 -4.92 -0.69 -14.20
N GLY A 141 -6.19 -0.51 -13.79
CA GLY A 141 -7.10 -1.62 -13.53
C GLY A 141 -7.48 -2.41 -14.81
N ARG A 142 -7.39 -1.78 -15.99
CA ARG A 142 -7.68 -2.44 -17.28
C ARG A 142 -6.53 -3.25 -17.85
N LEU A 143 -5.35 -3.16 -17.25
CA LEU A 143 -4.16 -3.89 -17.75
C LEU A 143 -4.36 -5.42 -17.72
N GLY A 144 -5.24 -5.94 -16.89
CA GLY A 144 -5.59 -7.36 -16.91
C GLY A 144 -4.53 -8.30 -16.35
N ASP A 145 -4.77 -9.57 -16.56
CA ASP A 145 -4.01 -10.70 -16.04
C ASP A 145 -2.80 -11.02 -16.92
N ASN A 146 -1.75 -10.19 -16.85
CA ASN A 146 -0.53 -10.42 -17.63
C ASN A 146 0.72 -9.87 -16.94
N LEU A 147 1.90 -10.37 -17.34
CA LEU A 147 3.19 -9.99 -16.78
C LEU A 147 3.50 -8.49 -16.95
N PRO A 148 3.32 -7.84 -18.11
CA PRO A 148 3.56 -6.41 -18.25
C PRO A 148 2.77 -5.57 -17.25
N ALA A 149 1.51 -5.92 -17.00
CA ALA A 149 0.66 -5.23 -16.03
C ALA A 149 1.26 -5.30 -14.62
N VAL A 150 1.66 -6.49 -14.18
CA VAL A 150 2.32 -6.68 -12.88
C VAL A 150 3.58 -5.85 -12.79
N LEU A 151 4.44 -5.91 -13.80
CA LEU A 151 5.70 -5.15 -13.79
C LEU A 151 5.48 -3.64 -13.72
N ILE A 152 4.49 -3.11 -14.44
CA ILE A 152 4.13 -1.68 -14.39
C ILE A 152 3.62 -1.32 -12.99
N ILE A 153 2.71 -2.09 -12.42
CA ILE A 153 2.14 -1.85 -11.09
C ILE A 153 3.24 -1.86 -10.03
N VAL A 154 4.06 -2.90 -10.03
CA VAL A 154 5.19 -3.05 -9.09
C VAL A 154 6.20 -1.91 -9.22
N THR A 155 6.49 -1.49 -10.47
CA THR A 155 7.38 -0.35 -10.72
C THR A 155 6.80 0.94 -10.15
N ILE A 156 5.51 1.22 -10.40
CA ILE A 156 4.85 2.42 -9.88
C ILE A 156 4.86 2.41 -8.35
N GLU A 157 4.48 1.29 -7.73
CA GLU A 157 4.45 1.15 -6.27
C GLU A 157 5.83 1.39 -5.64
N THR A 158 6.87 0.78 -6.19
CA THR A 158 8.22 0.89 -5.64
C THR A 158 8.84 2.26 -5.88
N LEU A 159 8.61 2.89 -7.03
CA LEU A 159 9.05 4.26 -7.30
C LEU A 159 8.34 5.30 -6.43
N LEU A 160 7.04 5.13 -6.17
CA LEU A 160 6.31 5.97 -5.23
C LEU A 160 6.91 5.88 -3.82
N TRP A 161 7.25 4.67 -3.36
CA TRP A 161 7.97 4.48 -2.09
C TRP A 161 9.31 5.22 -2.09
N MET A 162 10.07 5.16 -3.16
CA MET A 162 11.34 5.88 -3.27
C MET A 162 11.15 7.40 -3.26
N ALA A 163 10.02 7.88 -3.75
CA ALA A 163 9.62 9.29 -3.67
C ALA A 163 9.06 9.71 -2.29
N GLY A 164 9.04 8.80 -1.30
CA GLY A 164 8.50 9.06 0.04
C GLY A 164 6.98 8.95 0.13
N VAL A 165 6.34 8.38 -0.88
CA VAL A 165 4.89 8.18 -0.95
C VAL A 165 4.59 6.69 -0.77
N HIS A 166 3.58 6.36 0.05
CA HIS A 166 3.17 4.97 0.24
C HIS A 166 2.52 4.42 -1.02
N GLY A 167 3.32 3.74 -1.88
CA GLY A 167 2.89 3.25 -3.19
C GLY A 167 1.62 2.42 -3.17
N PRO A 168 1.53 1.35 -2.37
CA PRO A 168 0.32 0.53 -2.27
C PRO A 168 -0.93 1.33 -1.88
N ALA A 169 -0.82 2.34 -1.02
CA ALA A 169 -1.98 3.16 -0.64
C ALA A 169 -2.56 3.96 -1.80
N LEU A 170 -1.75 4.30 -2.80
CA LEU A 170 -2.19 4.97 -4.03
C LEU A 170 -2.71 4.01 -5.09
N VAL A 171 -2.04 2.89 -5.27
CA VAL A 171 -2.30 1.95 -6.37
C VAL A 171 -3.39 0.95 -6.00
N ALA A 172 -3.40 0.43 -4.76
CA ALA A 172 -4.34 -0.59 -4.32
C ALA A 172 -5.83 -0.23 -4.49
N PRO A 173 -6.30 1.01 -4.24
CA PRO A 173 -7.72 1.34 -4.44
C PRO A 173 -8.23 1.07 -5.85
N VAL A 174 -7.33 1.10 -6.83
CA VAL A 174 -7.66 0.89 -8.24
C VAL A 174 -7.52 -0.56 -8.64
N VAL A 175 -6.39 -1.17 -8.28
CA VAL A 175 -6.06 -2.53 -8.74
C VAL A 175 -6.69 -3.62 -7.88
N THR A 176 -6.90 -3.37 -6.57
CA THR A 176 -7.45 -4.37 -5.66
C THR A 176 -8.83 -4.87 -6.07
N PRO A 177 -9.82 -4.04 -6.46
CA PRO A 177 -11.13 -4.55 -6.87
C PRO A 177 -11.02 -5.51 -8.06
N VAL A 178 -10.16 -5.20 -9.03
CA VAL A 178 -9.95 -6.04 -10.21
C VAL A 178 -9.31 -7.36 -9.81
N PHE A 179 -8.16 -7.31 -9.13
CA PHE A 179 -7.43 -8.54 -8.74
C PHE A 179 -8.17 -9.37 -7.69
N LEU A 180 -9.02 -8.76 -6.88
CA LEU A 180 -9.91 -9.49 -5.97
C LEU A 180 -11.00 -10.24 -6.76
N HIS A 181 -11.54 -9.63 -7.82
CA HIS A 181 -12.49 -10.31 -8.72
C HIS A 181 -11.83 -11.51 -9.39
N LEU A 182 -10.60 -11.37 -9.90
CA LEU A 182 -9.86 -12.46 -10.53
C LEU A 182 -9.59 -13.64 -9.58
N VAL A 183 -9.27 -13.37 -8.30
CA VAL A 183 -9.11 -14.47 -7.32
C VAL A 183 -10.44 -15.14 -6.99
N GLN A 184 -11.55 -14.40 -7.01
CA GLN A 184 -12.88 -14.98 -6.84
C GLN A 184 -13.26 -15.88 -8.02
N GLU A 185 -12.96 -15.46 -9.25
CA GLU A 185 -13.17 -16.29 -10.45
C GLU A 185 -12.34 -17.58 -10.40
N ASN A 186 -11.08 -17.49 -9.99
CA ASN A 186 -10.23 -18.66 -9.77
C ASN A 186 -10.82 -19.60 -8.71
N GLY A 187 -11.26 -19.06 -7.58
CA GLY A 187 -11.88 -19.84 -6.53
C GLY A 187 -13.18 -20.51 -6.97
N ASN A 188 -14.02 -19.81 -7.74
CA ASN A 188 -15.24 -20.36 -8.30
C ASN A 188 -14.96 -21.45 -9.32
N ALA A 189 -14.00 -21.25 -10.23
CA ALA A 189 -13.59 -22.28 -11.20
C ALA A 189 -13.15 -23.56 -10.48
N LEU A 190 -12.28 -23.43 -9.48
CA LEU A 190 -11.81 -24.57 -8.69
C LEU A 190 -12.96 -25.27 -7.95
N ALA A 191 -13.91 -24.54 -7.39
CA ALA A 191 -15.08 -25.12 -6.71
C ALA A 191 -15.97 -25.96 -7.66
N HIS A 192 -15.96 -25.64 -8.96
CA HIS A 192 -16.67 -26.38 -9.99
C HIS A 192 -15.79 -27.44 -10.70
N GLY A 193 -14.59 -27.70 -10.19
CA GLY A 193 -13.66 -28.66 -10.79
C GLY A 193 -12.99 -28.18 -12.10
N LEU A 194 -13.07 -26.88 -12.40
CA LEU A 194 -12.46 -26.25 -13.56
C LEU A 194 -11.08 -25.68 -13.20
N PRO A 195 -10.15 -25.61 -14.17
CA PRO A 195 -8.86 -24.98 -13.93
C PRO A 195 -9.03 -23.47 -13.66
N PRO A 196 -8.31 -22.89 -12.69
CA PRO A 196 -8.33 -21.45 -12.44
C PRO A 196 -7.84 -20.67 -13.66
N PRO A 197 -8.64 -19.70 -14.20
CA PRO A 197 -8.31 -19.04 -15.46
C PRO A 197 -7.24 -17.96 -15.35
N HIS A 198 -6.97 -17.41 -14.13
CA HIS A 198 -6.13 -16.24 -13.97
C HIS A 198 -4.83 -16.54 -13.23
N ILE A 199 -3.71 -16.02 -13.74
CA ILE A 199 -2.39 -16.12 -13.11
C ILE A 199 -2.23 -15.01 -12.06
N VAL A 200 -2.53 -13.77 -12.44
CA VAL A 200 -2.32 -12.59 -11.59
C VAL A 200 -3.61 -12.25 -10.84
N THR A 201 -3.57 -12.41 -9.55
CA THR A 201 -4.65 -12.02 -8.64
C THR A 201 -4.11 -11.20 -7.49
N ILE A 202 -4.96 -10.71 -6.60
CA ILE A 202 -4.50 -9.99 -5.40
C ILE A 202 -3.56 -10.86 -4.54
N ALA A 203 -3.77 -12.16 -4.50
CA ALA A 203 -2.94 -13.08 -3.71
C ALA A 203 -1.58 -13.39 -4.36
N PHE A 204 -1.43 -13.20 -5.68
CA PHE A 204 -0.18 -13.35 -6.41
C PHE A 204 0.92 -12.44 -5.87
N PHE A 205 0.57 -11.24 -5.43
CA PHE A 205 1.54 -10.25 -4.93
C PHE A 205 2.28 -10.70 -3.67
N ALA A 206 1.83 -11.73 -2.97
CA ALA A 206 2.58 -12.32 -1.87
C ALA A 206 3.90 -12.97 -2.32
N PHE A 207 3.96 -13.50 -3.54
CA PHE A 207 5.21 -13.99 -4.14
C PHE A 207 6.15 -12.85 -4.54
N VAL A 208 5.61 -11.66 -4.77
CA VAL A 208 6.33 -10.48 -5.27
C VAL A 208 6.97 -9.70 -4.12
N PHE A 209 6.30 -9.62 -2.96
CA PHE A 209 6.69 -8.78 -1.84
C PHE A 209 6.97 -9.55 -0.53
N PRO A 210 7.80 -10.61 -0.52
CA PRO A 210 8.14 -11.27 0.72
C PRO A 210 8.88 -10.30 1.66
N GLY A 211 8.34 -10.14 2.86
CA GLY A 211 8.86 -9.17 3.84
C GLY A 211 8.41 -7.74 3.61
N GLY A 212 7.34 -7.53 2.82
CA GLY A 212 6.74 -6.22 2.55
C GLY A 212 7.28 -5.53 1.30
N ALA A 213 6.95 -4.26 1.13
CA ALA A 213 7.34 -3.47 -0.03
C ALA A 213 8.84 -3.57 -0.33
N GLY A 214 9.19 -3.72 -1.62
CA GLY A 214 10.58 -3.91 -2.05
C GLY A 214 11.14 -5.32 -1.81
N ALA A 215 10.34 -6.28 -1.33
CA ALA A 215 10.74 -7.67 -1.06
C ALA A 215 11.94 -7.75 -0.07
N THR A 216 11.87 -7.02 1.03
CA THR A 216 12.98 -6.74 1.94
C THR A 216 13.25 -7.82 2.99
N ILE A 217 12.60 -8.98 2.93
CA ILE A 217 12.66 -10.03 3.96
C ILE A 217 14.10 -10.41 4.38
N ALA A 218 15.02 -10.44 3.42
CA ALA A 218 16.40 -10.85 3.66
C ALA A 218 17.27 -9.73 4.25
N LEU A 219 16.90 -8.47 4.05
CA LEU A 219 17.72 -7.31 4.39
C LEU A 219 18.00 -7.19 5.91
N PRO A 220 17.03 -7.38 6.83
CA PRO A 220 17.31 -7.37 8.26
C PRO A 220 18.36 -8.43 8.65
N PHE A 221 18.24 -9.67 8.13
CA PHE A 221 19.17 -10.74 8.42
C PHE A 221 20.60 -10.43 7.96
N GLN A 222 20.74 -9.79 6.79
CA GLN A 222 22.04 -9.39 6.25
C GLN A 222 22.68 -8.27 7.07
N LEU A 223 21.89 -7.31 7.53
CA LEU A 223 22.34 -6.15 8.30
C LEU A 223 22.64 -6.46 9.79
N LEU A 224 22.18 -7.61 10.32
CA LEU A 224 22.61 -8.07 11.65
C LEU A 224 24.13 -8.23 11.77
N ARG A 225 24.80 -8.47 10.65
CA ARG A 225 26.27 -8.61 10.59
C ARG A 225 27.01 -7.27 10.49
N CYS A 226 26.28 -6.15 10.37
CA CYS A 226 26.87 -4.81 10.34
C CYS A 226 27.56 -4.49 11.68
N ARG A 227 28.76 -3.90 11.64
CA ARG A 227 29.52 -3.51 12.84
C ARG A 227 28.92 -2.32 13.57
N ILE A 228 28.11 -1.51 12.90
CA ILE A 228 27.48 -0.33 13.48
C ILE A 228 26.32 -0.73 14.40
N PRO A 229 26.40 -0.45 15.71
CA PRO A 229 25.42 -0.90 16.69
C PRO A 229 24.00 -0.40 16.41
N ARG A 230 23.86 0.83 15.88
CA ARG A 230 22.55 1.41 15.52
C ARG A 230 21.87 0.60 14.41
N VAL A 231 22.60 0.30 13.33
CA VAL A 231 22.07 -0.48 12.20
C VAL A 231 21.67 -1.88 12.65
N ARG A 232 22.52 -2.52 13.45
CA ARG A 232 22.23 -3.86 14.00
C ARG A 232 21.01 -3.88 14.91
N LYS A 233 20.81 -2.86 15.76
CA LYS A 233 19.62 -2.75 16.61
C LYS A 233 18.34 -2.61 15.77
N ILE A 234 18.36 -1.77 14.73
CA ILE A 234 17.22 -1.59 13.83
C ILE A 234 16.93 -2.88 13.05
N ALA A 235 17.98 -3.53 12.53
CA ALA A 235 17.85 -4.81 11.84
C ALA A 235 17.25 -5.88 12.77
N ALA A 236 17.69 -5.98 14.01
CA ALA A 236 17.14 -6.90 15.00
C ALA A 236 15.66 -6.62 15.31
N ALA A 237 15.27 -5.34 15.44
CA ALA A 237 13.89 -4.94 15.67
C ALA A 237 12.98 -5.24 14.47
N ALA A 238 13.54 -5.22 13.25
CA ALA A 238 12.81 -5.48 12.01
C ALA A 238 12.65 -6.97 11.67
N LEU A 239 13.37 -7.89 12.34
CA LEU A 239 13.34 -9.32 12.00
C LEU A 239 11.96 -9.93 12.06
N LEU A 240 11.30 -9.88 13.23
CA LEU A 240 9.97 -10.46 13.40
C LEU A 240 8.90 -9.77 12.55
N PRO A 241 8.83 -8.42 12.50
CA PRO A 241 7.92 -7.75 11.58
C PRO A 241 8.12 -8.17 10.12
N SER A 242 9.35 -8.29 9.62
CA SER A 242 9.61 -8.70 8.23
C SER A 242 9.10 -10.11 7.92
N LEU A 243 9.06 -11.02 8.88
CA LEU A 243 8.51 -12.36 8.66
C LEU A 243 7.00 -12.35 8.42
N VAL A 244 6.30 -11.32 8.93
CA VAL A 244 4.87 -11.09 8.72
C VAL A 244 4.60 -9.96 7.72
N ASN A 245 5.56 -9.71 6.82
CA ASN A 245 5.50 -8.75 5.73
C ASN A 245 5.31 -7.29 6.17
N ALA A 246 5.69 -6.95 7.41
CA ALA A 246 5.73 -5.59 7.95
C ALA A 246 7.18 -5.09 7.98
N ASN A 247 7.56 -4.22 7.05
CA ASN A 247 8.94 -3.72 6.95
C ASN A 247 9.10 -2.25 7.36
N GLU A 248 8.08 -1.63 7.91
CA GLU A 248 8.11 -0.25 8.37
C GLU A 248 9.25 0.04 9.36
N PRO A 249 9.57 -0.83 10.34
CA PRO A 249 10.71 -0.60 11.21
C PRO A 249 12.04 -0.50 10.46
N LEU A 250 12.18 -1.25 9.36
CA LEU A 250 13.36 -1.20 8.49
C LEU A 250 13.37 0.05 7.63
N MET A 251 12.24 0.36 6.99
CA MET A 251 12.09 1.47 6.04
C MET A 251 12.32 2.83 6.71
N PHE A 252 11.77 3.00 7.93
CA PHE A 252 11.89 4.26 8.68
C PHE A 252 13.09 4.29 9.64
N GLY A 253 13.53 3.14 10.11
CA GLY A 253 14.71 3.05 11.00
C GLY A 253 16.04 3.23 10.27
N LEU A 254 16.13 2.73 9.05
CA LEU A 254 17.22 2.95 8.12
C LEU A 254 16.70 3.85 6.98
N PRO A 255 17.51 4.78 6.45
CA PRO A 255 17.07 5.65 5.36
C PRO A 255 17.01 4.88 4.02
N VAL A 256 16.21 3.79 3.95
CA VAL A 256 16.08 2.98 2.74
C VAL A 256 15.52 3.82 1.61
N ILE A 257 14.48 4.62 1.90
CA ILE A 257 13.79 5.47 0.94
C ILE A 257 14.73 6.53 0.33
N ALA A 258 15.62 7.12 1.13
CA ALA A 258 16.52 8.18 0.68
C ALA A 258 17.92 7.67 0.29
N ASN A 259 18.13 6.37 0.24
CA ASN A 259 19.45 5.77 0.01
C ASN A 259 19.55 5.19 -1.40
N PRO A 260 20.34 5.81 -2.30
CA PRO A 260 20.49 5.33 -3.66
C PRO A 260 21.04 3.91 -3.76
N THR A 261 21.88 3.48 -2.80
CA THR A 261 22.42 2.11 -2.76
C THR A 261 21.32 1.07 -2.51
N LEU A 262 20.38 1.35 -1.62
CA LEU A 262 19.29 0.43 -1.30
C LEU A 262 18.07 0.62 -2.21
N ALA A 263 17.95 1.75 -2.91
CA ALA A 263 16.88 2.01 -3.87
C ALA A 263 16.91 1.02 -5.05
N VAL A 264 18.10 0.70 -5.54
CA VAL A 264 18.25 -0.23 -6.68
C VAL A 264 17.67 -1.60 -6.38
N PRO A 265 18.09 -2.32 -5.32
CA PRO A 265 17.49 -3.61 -5.00
C PRO A 265 16.02 -3.50 -4.58
N PHE A 266 15.59 -2.39 -3.99
CA PHE A 266 14.20 -2.16 -3.59
C PHE A 266 13.24 -2.15 -4.79
N VAL A 267 13.66 -1.61 -5.92
CA VAL A 267 12.87 -1.61 -7.17
C VAL A 267 13.08 -2.91 -7.94
N LEU A 268 14.33 -3.34 -8.09
CA LEU A 268 14.69 -4.49 -8.94
C LEU A 268 14.16 -5.82 -8.40
N THR A 269 14.27 -6.04 -7.08
CA THR A 269 13.95 -7.34 -6.49
C THR A 269 12.49 -7.75 -6.77
N PRO A 270 11.45 -6.95 -6.43
CA PRO A 270 10.08 -7.36 -6.70
C PRO A 270 9.79 -7.59 -8.19
N LEU A 271 10.44 -6.87 -9.11
CA LEU A 271 10.29 -7.09 -10.54
C LEU A 271 10.79 -8.47 -10.96
N VAL A 272 11.96 -8.86 -10.46
CA VAL A 272 12.52 -10.20 -10.72
C VAL A 272 11.64 -11.28 -10.11
N LEU A 273 11.19 -11.11 -8.88
CA LEU A 273 10.31 -12.07 -8.21
C LEU A 273 8.95 -12.20 -8.91
N ALA A 274 8.38 -11.10 -9.39
CA ALA A 274 7.15 -11.11 -10.17
C ALA A 274 7.31 -11.91 -11.47
N ALA A 275 8.42 -11.73 -12.18
CA ALA A 275 8.72 -12.48 -13.41
C ALA A 275 8.88 -13.99 -13.14
N ILE A 276 9.58 -14.36 -12.06
CA ILE A 276 9.76 -15.75 -11.65
C ILE A 276 8.41 -16.38 -11.28
N ALA A 277 7.60 -15.69 -10.44
CA ALA A 277 6.31 -16.21 -10.00
C ALA A 277 5.32 -16.33 -11.18
N TYR A 278 5.30 -15.35 -12.07
CA TYR A 278 4.47 -15.39 -13.27
C TYR A 278 4.87 -16.57 -14.18
N ALA A 279 6.16 -16.73 -14.47
CA ALA A 279 6.66 -17.81 -15.30
C ALA A 279 6.37 -19.17 -14.67
N ALA A 280 6.57 -19.34 -13.37
CA ALA A 280 6.28 -20.59 -12.67
C ALA A 280 4.80 -20.98 -12.76
N THR A 281 3.90 -20.01 -12.65
CA THR A 281 2.45 -20.24 -12.75
C THR A 281 2.02 -20.47 -14.21
N ALA A 282 2.53 -19.68 -15.16
CA ALA A 282 2.23 -19.82 -16.59
C ALA A 282 2.71 -21.16 -17.17
N LEU A 283 3.83 -21.68 -16.66
CA LEU A 283 4.36 -23.01 -17.03
C LEU A 283 3.70 -24.14 -16.22
N HIS A 284 2.66 -23.87 -15.44
CA HIS A 284 1.96 -24.85 -14.60
C HIS A 284 2.86 -25.60 -13.60
N LEU A 285 4.01 -25.02 -13.24
CA LEU A 285 4.88 -25.55 -12.19
C LEU A 285 4.27 -25.34 -10.80
N VAL A 286 3.47 -24.29 -10.64
CA VAL A 286 2.74 -23.96 -9.41
C VAL A 286 1.30 -23.61 -9.78
N ALA A 287 0.35 -24.03 -8.93
CA ALA A 287 -1.05 -23.72 -9.13
C ALA A 287 -1.31 -22.21 -9.00
N PRO A 288 -2.24 -21.64 -9.81
CA PRO A 288 -2.69 -20.26 -9.61
C PRO A 288 -3.31 -20.05 -8.24
N THR A 289 -3.31 -18.80 -7.80
CA THR A 289 -3.90 -18.43 -6.50
C THR A 289 -5.43 -18.40 -6.61
N VAL A 290 -6.10 -19.05 -5.67
CA VAL A 290 -7.56 -19.27 -5.65
C VAL A 290 -8.22 -18.72 -4.40
N LEU A 291 -7.41 -18.23 -3.45
CA LEU A 291 -7.85 -17.72 -2.16
C LEU A 291 -7.05 -16.47 -1.81
N TRP A 292 -7.68 -15.52 -1.14
CA TRP A 292 -7.02 -14.36 -0.57
C TRP A 292 -7.07 -14.41 0.96
N LEU A 293 -5.93 -14.15 1.59
CA LEU A 293 -5.73 -14.13 3.04
C LEU A 293 -5.06 -12.81 3.45
N PRO A 294 -5.09 -12.44 4.73
CA PRO A 294 -4.33 -11.30 5.22
C PRO A 294 -2.83 -11.42 4.92
N SER A 295 -2.23 -10.34 4.43
CA SER A 295 -0.80 -10.30 4.05
C SER A 295 0.18 -10.47 5.22
N SER A 296 -0.31 -10.39 6.46
CA SER A 296 0.48 -10.61 7.68
C SER A 296 0.85 -12.07 7.96
N ILE A 297 0.44 -12.99 7.11
CA ILE A 297 0.87 -14.40 7.18
C ILE A 297 2.25 -14.53 6.54
N PRO A 298 3.20 -15.25 7.15
CA PRO A 298 4.52 -15.52 6.55
C PRO A 298 4.40 -16.08 5.14
N THR A 299 5.15 -15.52 4.17
CA THR A 299 5.00 -15.81 2.74
C THR A 299 4.95 -17.29 2.37
N PRO A 300 5.80 -18.21 2.91
CA PRO A 300 5.71 -19.62 2.55
C PRO A 300 4.40 -20.28 3.00
N ILE A 301 3.90 -19.92 4.18
CA ILE A 301 2.63 -20.41 4.72
C ILE A 301 1.46 -19.83 3.91
N TYR A 302 1.51 -18.54 3.62
CA TYR A 302 0.53 -17.86 2.76
C TYR A 302 0.44 -18.55 1.40
N ALA A 303 1.58 -18.79 0.75
CA ALA A 303 1.67 -19.42 -0.57
C ALA A 303 0.96 -20.76 -0.62
N TYR A 304 1.14 -21.61 0.40
CA TYR A 304 0.44 -22.90 0.49
C TYR A 304 -1.07 -22.76 0.48
N PHE A 305 -1.58 -21.88 1.33
CA PHE A 305 -3.04 -21.74 1.48
C PHE A 305 -3.70 -21.06 0.28
N VAL A 306 -3.09 -20.01 -0.27
CA VAL A 306 -3.70 -19.26 -1.39
C VAL A 306 -3.73 -20.03 -2.71
N THR A 307 -2.89 -21.04 -2.85
CA THR A 307 -2.89 -21.94 -4.01
C THR A 307 -3.73 -23.21 -3.82
N GLY A 308 -4.54 -23.25 -2.75
CA GLY A 308 -5.40 -24.41 -2.47
C GLY A 308 -4.65 -25.63 -1.94
N GLY A 309 -3.47 -25.45 -1.34
CA GLY A 309 -2.66 -26.52 -0.75
C GLY A 309 -1.53 -27.03 -1.66
N ASP A 310 -1.12 -26.29 -2.67
CA ASP A 310 0.02 -26.68 -3.51
C ASP A 310 1.36 -26.47 -2.78
N TRP A 311 2.01 -27.55 -2.38
CA TRP A 311 3.33 -27.50 -1.71
C TRP A 311 4.43 -26.90 -2.60
N ARG A 312 4.28 -26.97 -3.93
CA ARG A 312 5.22 -26.36 -4.88
C ARG A 312 5.23 -24.83 -4.77
N ALA A 313 4.10 -24.25 -4.37
CA ALA A 313 4.02 -22.81 -4.06
C ALA A 313 4.91 -22.41 -2.87
N VAL A 314 5.08 -23.30 -1.88
CA VAL A 314 6.01 -23.10 -0.78
C VAL A 314 7.45 -23.04 -1.30
N LEU A 315 7.81 -23.95 -2.20
CA LEU A 315 9.14 -23.96 -2.82
C LEU A 315 9.39 -22.70 -3.64
N LEU A 316 8.39 -22.23 -4.40
CA LEU A 316 8.47 -20.97 -5.13
C LEU A 316 8.66 -19.78 -4.19
N ALA A 317 7.93 -19.74 -3.09
CA ALA A 317 8.08 -18.69 -2.08
C ALA A 317 9.49 -18.70 -1.46
N LEU A 318 10.02 -19.86 -1.12
CA LEU A 318 11.39 -20.01 -0.60
C LEU A 318 12.45 -19.64 -1.65
N LEU A 319 12.26 -20.03 -2.91
CA LEU A 319 13.11 -19.62 -4.03
C LEU A 319 13.14 -18.09 -4.16
N ASN A 320 11.96 -17.45 -4.15
CA ASN A 320 11.85 -16.00 -4.24
C ASN A 320 12.54 -15.31 -3.06
N ILE A 321 12.42 -15.84 -1.85
CA ILE A 321 13.16 -15.35 -0.68
C ILE A 321 14.68 -15.48 -0.88
N ALA A 322 15.15 -16.60 -1.41
CA ALA A 322 16.57 -16.83 -1.70
C ALA A 322 17.08 -15.88 -2.81
N VAL A 323 16.30 -15.67 -3.86
CA VAL A 323 16.62 -14.69 -4.92
C VAL A 323 16.65 -13.26 -4.38
N ALA A 324 15.67 -12.89 -3.55
CA ALA A 324 15.69 -11.59 -2.86
C ALA A 324 16.96 -11.42 -2.02
N ALA A 325 17.34 -12.46 -1.26
CA ALA A 325 18.56 -12.44 -0.46
C ALA A 325 19.82 -12.27 -1.33
N ALA A 326 19.88 -12.95 -2.47
CA ALA A 326 21.01 -12.84 -3.39
C ALA A 326 21.11 -11.45 -4.02
N ILE A 327 19.98 -10.86 -4.44
CA ILE A 327 19.96 -9.51 -5.02
C ILE A 327 20.34 -8.45 -3.97
N TYR A 328 19.80 -8.52 -2.75
CA TYR A 328 20.09 -7.54 -1.70
C TYR A 328 21.53 -7.63 -1.16
N LEU A 329 22.15 -8.80 -1.20
CA LEU A 329 23.43 -9.07 -0.53
C LEU A 329 24.56 -8.10 -0.91
N PRO A 330 24.86 -7.83 -2.20
CA PRO A 330 25.92 -6.88 -2.58
C PRO A 330 25.62 -5.46 -2.10
N PHE A 331 24.35 -5.03 -2.20
CA PHE A 331 23.94 -3.69 -1.80
C PHE A 331 23.96 -3.50 -0.28
N ALA A 332 23.53 -4.51 0.48
CA ALA A 332 23.61 -4.48 1.94
C ALA A 332 25.06 -4.42 2.44
N ARG A 333 25.97 -5.13 1.78
CA ARG A 333 27.41 -5.06 2.07
C ARG A 333 27.99 -3.70 1.74
N THR A 334 27.67 -3.12 0.59
CA THR A 334 28.11 -1.79 0.20
C THR A 334 27.58 -0.72 1.13
N TYR A 335 26.29 -0.81 1.51
CA TYR A 335 25.68 0.07 2.48
C TYR A 335 26.38 0.02 3.84
N ALA A 336 26.64 -1.19 4.36
CA ALA A 336 27.34 -1.37 5.63
C ALA A 336 28.77 -0.78 5.58
N ARG A 337 29.52 -1.00 4.49
CA ARG A 337 30.87 -0.45 4.29
C ARG A 337 30.88 1.07 4.26
N HIS A 338 29.97 1.71 3.52
CA HIS A 338 29.88 3.18 3.46
C HIS A 338 29.62 3.81 4.82
N LEU A 339 28.91 3.11 5.71
CA LEU A 339 28.67 3.59 7.05
C LEU A 339 29.84 3.31 8.01
N GLU A 340 30.70 2.35 7.70
CA GLU A 340 31.88 1.98 8.50
C GLU A 340 33.11 2.84 8.16
N THR A 341 33.19 3.42 6.94
CA THR A 341 34.23 4.39 6.59
C THR A 341 33.93 5.72 7.28
N PRO A 342 34.83 6.23 8.14
CA PRO A 342 34.68 7.60 8.66
C PRO A 342 34.64 8.56 7.50
N CYS A 343 33.71 9.55 7.52
CA CYS A 343 33.88 10.73 6.68
C CYS A 343 35.23 11.35 7.05
N GLU A 344 36.24 11.21 6.20
CA GLU A 344 37.42 12.05 6.29
C GLU A 344 36.90 13.49 6.16
N SER A 345 36.97 14.19 7.30
CA SER A 345 36.59 15.58 7.43
C SER A 345 37.44 16.41 6.48
N SER A 346 36.84 16.85 5.36
CA SER A 346 37.33 17.98 4.59
C SER A 346 36.79 19.27 5.18
#